data_a6b2057a6e0850ec491270ef3288de30
#
_entry.id   a6b2057a6e0850ec491270ef3288de30
#
_cell.length_a   1.000
_cell.length_b   1.000
_cell.length_c   1.000
_cell.angle_alpha   90.00
_cell.angle_beta   90.00
_cell.angle_gamma   90.00
#
_symmetry.space_group_name_H-M   'P 1'
#
loop_
_entity.id
_entity.type
_entity.pdbx_description
1 polymer ?
#
loop_
_entity_poly.entity_id
_entity_poly.type
_entity_poly.pdbx_seq_one_letter_code
_entity_poly.pdbx_strand_id
1 'polypeptide(L)'
;SPDNKIFAQEKIYHDETSINRANALLQEAERLFFSKPVIVMESTSHYHLILFQFFSEHGYDVIVVNPLQSNSMKDFSIRKRKTDRVDAFKLAMMYRTKTLRPSQIPQTATRALRQLCRHRAELLNDVSSYKNRLTALLDQTFPGYDKVFSDVGGVTSCAVLVRFPTPTILLVEEESEQVEVIAAASKSGYSFAKKKAGLLISAAQKAQTLGIHSCADATLIVCTIQMLRTLSESVLQIEAAIDHLLAQIKEMRSNVSLLQSIPGIGSHSAALLLGEIGDISLFKKPKQLAAYFGLDPTERQS
;
A
#
# COMPACT_ATOMS: atom_id res chain seq x y z
N SER A 1 -32.99 17.90 13.27
CA SER A 1 -33.70 19.04 13.87
C SER A 1 -33.50 19.07 15.39
N PRO A 2 -33.69 20.21 16.06
CA PRO A 2 -33.65 20.31 17.53
C PRO A 2 -34.55 19.28 18.21
N ASP A 3 -35.70 18.97 17.63
CA ASP A 3 -36.73 18.09 18.17
C ASP A 3 -36.51 16.58 17.93
N ASN A 4 -35.33 16.16 17.57
CA ASN A 4 -35.01 14.77 17.21
C ASN A 4 -35.77 14.22 15.97
N LYS A 5 -36.36 15.09 15.17
CA LYS A 5 -37.06 14.70 13.94
C LYS A 5 -36.10 14.73 12.75
N ILE A 6 -36.25 13.80 11.82
CA ILE A 6 -35.53 13.83 10.56
C ILE A 6 -36.07 14.99 9.74
N PHE A 7 -35.19 15.93 9.37
CA PHE A 7 -35.53 17.07 8.51
C PHE A 7 -35.65 16.64 7.06
N ALA A 8 -34.62 15.97 6.54
CA ALA A 8 -34.59 15.47 5.18
C ALA A 8 -33.84 14.12 5.14
N GLN A 9 -34.07 13.38 4.09
CA GLN A 9 -33.37 12.13 3.82
C GLN A 9 -33.03 12.06 2.34
N GLU A 10 -31.75 11.96 2.01
CA GLU A 10 -31.23 11.88 0.66
C GLU A 10 -30.15 10.81 0.58
N LYS A 11 -30.06 10.13 -0.54
CA LYS A 11 -28.96 9.24 -0.86
C LYS A 11 -27.93 10.01 -1.68
N ILE A 12 -26.71 10.11 -1.16
CA ILE A 12 -25.63 10.84 -1.80
C ILE A 12 -24.80 9.87 -2.62
N TYR A 13 -24.67 10.16 -3.92
CA TYR A 13 -23.73 9.51 -4.82
C TYR A 13 -22.48 10.37 -4.98
N HIS A 14 -21.39 9.79 -5.47
CA HIS A 14 -20.15 10.51 -5.75
C HIS A 14 -20.21 11.21 -7.11
N ASP A 15 -21.23 12.02 -7.29
CA ASP A 15 -21.42 12.90 -8.44
C ASP A 15 -21.76 14.31 -7.98
N GLU A 16 -21.43 15.28 -8.81
CA GLU A 16 -21.59 16.70 -8.53
C GLU A 16 -23.04 17.07 -8.19
N THR A 17 -23.99 16.50 -8.95
CA THR A 17 -25.42 16.80 -8.79
C THR A 17 -25.94 16.36 -7.43
N SER A 18 -25.56 15.16 -6.99
CA SER A 18 -26.01 14.60 -5.71
C SER A 18 -25.38 15.34 -4.53
N ILE A 19 -24.09 15.68 -4.63
CA ILE A 19 -23.38 16.43 -3.59
C ILE A 19 -23.94 17.86 -3.47
N ASN A 20 -24.18 18.56 -4.59
CA ASN A 20 -24.77 19.89 -4.59
C ASN A 20 -26.20 19.88 -4.03
N ARG A 21 -27.00 18.85 -4.30
CA ARG A 21 -28.33 18.68 -3.72
C ARG A 21 -28.27 18.51 -2.20
N ALA A 22 -27.32 17.70 -1.71
CA ALA A 22 -27.08 17.56 -0.27
C ALA A 22 -26.67 18.89 0.37
N ASN A 23 -25.81 19.68 -0.28
CA ASN A 23 -25.42 20.98 0.17
C ASN A 23 -26.62 21.97 0.23
N ALA A 24 -27.49 21.93 -0.77
CA ALA A 24 -28.71 22.77 -0.77
C ALA A 24 -29.62 22.43 0.43
N LEU A 25 -29.80 21.13 0.75
CA LEU A 25 -30.56 20.70 1.94
C LEU A 25 -29.93 21.18 3.25
N LEU A 26 -28.59 21.18 3.34
CA LEU A 26 -27.89 21.70 4.51
C LEU A 26 -28.06 23.21 4.66
N GLN A 27 -28.01 23.97 3.56
CA GLN A 27 -28.26 25.40 3.55
C GLN A 27 -29.72 25.75 3.94
N GLU A 28 -30.67 24.94 3.49
CA GLU A 28 -32.07 25.08 3.90
C GLU A 28 -32.25 24.82 5.40
N ALA A 29 -31.62 23.77 5.92
CA ALA A 29 -31.62 23.48 7.35
C ALA A 29 -30.98 24.61 8.16
N GLU A 30 -29.87 25.19 7.70
CA GLU A 30 -29.22 26.34 8.34
C GLU A 30 -30.16 27.56 8.44
N ARG A 31 -30.89 27.86 7.36
CA ARG A 31 -31.88 28.96 7.35
C ARG A 31 -33.05 28.71 8.30
N LEU A 32 -33.57 27.48 8.34
CA LEU A 32 -34.74 27.13 9.17
C LEU A 32 -34.40 27.02 10.66
N PHE A 33 -33.23 26.56 11.01
CA PHE A 33 -32.83 26.32 12.40
C PHE A 33 -31.90 27.40 12.96
N PHE A 34 -31.55 28.42 12.17
CA PHE A 34 -30.62 29.50 12.54
C PHE A 34 -29.32 29.00 13.14
N SER A 35 -28.87 27.84 12.69
CA SER A 35 -27.66 27.18 13.18
C SER A 35 -27.03 26.35 12.06
N LYS A 36 -25.73 26.49 11.90
CA LYS A 36 -24.99 25.74 10.88
C LYS A 36 -24.97 24.24 11.24
N PRO A 37 -25.39 23.36 10.32
CA PRO A 37 -25.38 21.93 10.57
C PRO A 37 -23.94 21.41 10.76
N VAL A 38 -23.76 20.47 11.69
CA VAL A 38 -22.54 19.68 11.81
C VAL A 38 -22.71 18.40 11.01
N ILE A 39 -21.73 18.07 10.20
CA ILE A 39 -21.74 16.86 9.38
C ILE A 39 -20.96 15.76 10.10
N VAL A 40 -21.58 14.61 10.29
CA VAL A 40 -20.94 13.45 10.87
C VAL A 40 -20.94 12.33 9.86
N MET A 41 -19.77 11.76 9.58
CA MET A 41 -19.61 10.66 8.63
C MET A 41 -18.67 9.59 9.16
N GLU A 42 -18.87 8.36 8.69
CA GLU A 42 -17.99 7.24 9.01
C GLU A 42 -16.81 7.18 8.02
N SER A 43 -15.61 6.87 8.52
CA SER A 43 -14.42 6.70 7.68
C SER A 43 -14.43 5.34 6.94
N THR A 44 -15.47 5.08 6.16
CA THR A 44 -15.61 3.84 5.38
C THR A 44 -14.78 3.95 4.11
N SER A 45 -13.67 3.20 4.04
CA SER A 45 -12.76 3.20 2.89
C SER A 45 -12.33 4.63 2.48
N HIS A 46 -12.31 4.94 1.18
CA HIS A 46 -11.94 6.25 0.62
C HIS A 46 -13.15 7.17 0.33
N TYR A 47 -14.37 6.65 0.41
CA TYR A 47 -15.58 7.37 -0.01
C TYR A 47 -15.87 8.65 0.77
N HIS A 48 -15.53 8.69 2.05
CA HIS A 48 -15.75 9.87 2.90
C HIS A 48 -14.86 11.06 2.53
N LEU A 49 -13.72 10.85 1.85
CA LEU A 49 -12.69 11.88 1.63
C LEU A 49 -13.18 13.01 0.73
N ILE A 50 -13.90 12.71 -0.35
CA ILE A 50 -14.47 13.70 -1.28
C ILE A 50 -15.50 14.54 -0.56
N LEU A 51 -16.40 13.90 0.19
CA LEU A 51 -17.45 14.58 0.95
C LEU A 51 -16.85 15.44 2.07
N PHE A 52 -15.84 14.93 2.78
CA PHE A 52 -15.11 15.69 3.78
C PHE A 52 -14.50 16.95 3.19
N GLN A 53 -13.78 16.84 2.10
CA GLN A 53 -13.14 17.99 1.45
C GLN A 53 -14.18 19.01 0.99
N PHE A 54 -15.18 18.56 0.24
CA PHE A 54 -16.23 19.43 -0.29
C PHE A 54 -16.93 20.22 0.82
N PHE A 55 -17.42 19.55 1.86
CA PHE A 55 -18.16 20.22 2.92
C PHE A 55 -17.26 21.08 3.83
N SER A 56 -16.01 20.70 4.03
CA SER A 56 -15.04 21.52 4.76
C SER A 56 -14.73 22.82 4.01
N GLU A 57 -14.56 22.75 2.68
CA GLU A 57 -14.35 23.92 1.83
C GLU A 57 -15.59 24.86 1.80
N HIS A 58 -16.79 24.30 2.00
CA HIS A 58 -18.04 25.08 2.17
C HIS A 58 -18.24 25.56 3.61
N GLY A 59 -17.22 25.37 4.47
CA GLY A 59 -17.17 25.90 5.83
C GLY A 59 -18.05 25.15 6.83
N TYR A 60 -18.48 23.90 6.55
CA TYR A 60 -19.15 23.07 7.54
C TYR A 60 -18.14 22.45 8.50
N ASP A 61 -18.57 22.25 9.74
CA ASP A 61 -17.84 21.41 10.69
C ASP A 61 -18.09 19.94 10.36
N VAL A 62 -17.04 19.22 9.93
CA VAL A 62 -17.15 17.83 9.47
C VAL A 62 -16.41 16.90 10.42
N ILE A 63 -17.15 16.02 11.06
CA ILE A 63 -16.65 15.05 12.02
C ILE A 63 -16.60 13.66 11.35
N VAL A 64 -15.41 13.10 11.24
CA VAL A 64 -15.21 11.74 10.75
C VAL A 64 -15.05 10.79 11.92
N VAL A 65 -15.74 9.66 11.87
CA VAL A 65 -15.79 8.66 12.94
C VAL A 65 -15.22 7.33 12.49
N ASN A 66 -14.43 6.69 13.34
CA ASN A 66 -13.92 5.34 13.06
C ASN A 66 -15.06 4.31 13.07
N PRO A 67 -15.17 3.41 12.08
CA PRO A 67 -16.17 2.33 12.03
C PRO A 67 -16.26 1.47 13.29
N LEU A 68 -15.17 1.30 14.03
CA LEU A 68 -15.17 0.58 15.29
C LEU A 68 -16.02 1.27 16.37
N GLN A 69 -16.07 2.60 16.37
CA GLN A 69 -16.92 3.36 17.32
C GLN A 69 -18.39 3.26 16.94
N SER A 70 -18.73 3.36 15.65
CA SER A 70 -20.11 3.21 15.18
C SER A 70 -20.63 1.78 15.39
N ASN A 71 -19.75 0.78 15.29
CA ASN A 71 -20.07 -0.62 15.52
C ASN A 71 -20.32 -0.97 17.00
N SER A 72 -19.60 -0.35 17.95
CA SER A 72 -19.76 -0.63 19.37
C SER A 72 -21.18 -0.32 19.91
N MET A 73 -21.92 0.56 19.22
CA MET A 73 -23.33 0.87 19.56
C MET A 73 -24.35 -0.05 18.87
N LYS A 74 -23.92 -1.05 18.09
CA LYS A 74 -24.84 -2.02 17.45
C LYS A 74 -25.53 -2.92 18.46
N ASP A 75 -24.96 -3.11 19.64
CA ASP A 75 -25.49 -4.00 20.67
C ASP A 75 -26.69 -3.42 21.45
N PHE A 76 -27.02 -2.14 21.27
CA PHE A 76 -28.18 -1.51 21.92
C PHE A 76 -29.49 -1.69 21.15
N SER A 77 -29.52 -2.33 19.99
CA SER A 77 -30.73 -2.54 19.20
C SER A 77 -31.11 -4.02 19.12
N ILE A 78 -32.24 -4.38 19.70
CA ILE A 78 -32.80 -5.74 19.76
C ILE A 78 -33.12 -6.31 18.35
N ARG A 79 -33.20 -5.48 17.30
CA ARG A 79 -33.40 -5.90 15.92
C ARG A 79 -32.24 -5.46 15.02
N LYS A 80 -31.46 -6.42 14.52
CA LYS A 80 -30.33 -6.23 13.60
C LYS A 80 -30.78 -5.83 12.17
N ARG A 81 -31.40 -4.65 12.01
CA ARG A 81 -31.60 -4.07 10.68
C ARG A 81 -30.42 -3.16 10.34
N LYS A 82 -29.53 -3.63 9.50
CA LYS A 82 -28.42 -2.84 8.95
C LYS A 82 -28.91 -2.15 7.66
N THR A 83 -29.14 -0.84 7.72
CA THR A 83 -29.41 0.01 6.57
C THR A 83 -28.67 1.33 6.75
N ASP A 84 -28.19 1.92 5.66
CA ASP A 84 -27.48 3.21 5.66
C ASP A 84 -28.27 4.30 6.40
N ARG A 85 -29.60 4.29 6.28
CA ARG A 85 -30.50 5.21 7.00
C ARG A 85 -30.39 5.07 8.52
N VAL A 86 -30.39 3.85 9.02
CA VAL A 86 -30.29 3.58 10.46
C VAL A 86 -28.91 3.95 10.98
N ASP A 87 -27.87 3.67 10.19
CA ASP A 87 -26.49 3.97 10.57
C ASP A 87 -26.23 5.49 10.56
N ALA A 88 -26.76 6.24 9.59
CA ALA A 88 -26.70 7.71 9.57
C ALA A 88 -27.41 8.33 10.78
N PHE A 89 -28.61 7.84 11.14
CA PHE A 89 -29.35 8.30 12.32
C PHE A 89 -28.57 8.02 13.63
N LYS A 90 -27.95 6.85 13.73
CA LYS A 90 -27.10 6.52 14.89
C LYS A 90 -25.91 7.46 15.03
N LEU A 91 -25.20 7.78 13.94
CA LEU A 91 -24.10 8.73 13.95
C LEU A 91 -24.55 10.10 14.46
N ALA A 92 -25.70 10.59 13.99
CA ALA A 92 -26.27 11.84 14.46
C ALA A 92 -26.61 11.80 15.96
N MET A 93 -27.15 10.69 16.46
CA MET A 93 -27.45 10.51 17.89
C MET A 93 -26.18 10.43 18.74
N MET A 94 -25.16 9.72 18.28
CA MET A 94 -23.85 9.66 18.96
C MET A 94 -23.22 11.04 19.10
N TYR A 95 -23.32 11.87 18.08
CA TYR A 95 -22.86 13.26 18.16
C TYR A 95 -23.60 14.04 19.25
N ARG A 96 -24.92 13.94 19.28
CA ARG A 96 -25.77 14.64 20.28
C ARG A 96 -25.52 14.19 21.71
N THR A 97 -25.25 12.91 21.93
CA THR A 97 -24.91 12.35 23.26
C THR A 97 -23.46 12.59 23.65
N LYS A 98 -22.66 13.29 22.83
CA LYS A 98 -21.23 13.55 23.04
C LYS A 98 -20.40 12.27 23.26
N THR A 99 -20.84 11.16 22.71
CA THR A 99 -20.14 9.86 22.81
C THR A 99 -19.14 9.65 21.67
N LEU A 100 -19.16 10.54 20.65
CA LEU A 100 -18.22 10.49 19.52
C LEU A 100 -16.84 10.99 19.90
N ARG A 101 -15.83 10.25 19.45
CA ARG A 101 -14.45 10.71 19.40
C ARG A 101 -14.12 10.97 17.92
N PRO A 102 -13.94 12.24 17.51
CA PRO A 102 -13.58 12.56 16.14
C PRO A 102 -12.28 11.85 15.74
N SER A 103 -12.29 11.21 14.58
CA SER A 103 -11.05 10.75 13.95
C SER A 103 -10.39 11.98 13.32
N GLN A 104 -9.12 12.16 13.58
CA GLN A 104 -8.39 13.24 12.92
C GLN A 104 -8.06 12.83 11.48
N ILE A 105 -8.37 13.74 10.55
CA ILE A 105 -7.93 13.59 9.16
C ILE A 105 -6.55 14.20 9.06
N PRO A 106 -5.54 13.43 8.64
CA PRO A 106 -4.20 13.94 8.48
C PRO A 106 -4.16 15.10 7.48
N GLN A 107 -3.26 16.06 7.71
CA GLN A 107 -2.96 17.09 6.73
C GLN A 107 -2.70 16.48 5.34
N THR A 108 -3.01 17.21 4.28
CA THR A 108 -2.92 16.70 2.90
C THR A 108 -1.56 16.08 2.57
N ALA A 109 -0.47 16.70 3.05
CA ALA A 109 0.87 16.20 2.84
C ALA A 109 1.16 14.88 3.58
N THR A 110 0.72 14.75 4.83
CA THR A 110 0.85 13.50 5.61
C THR A 110 0.04 12.37 4.99
N ARG A 111 -1.14 12.70 4.45
CA ARG A 111 -1.96 11.73 3.73
C ARG A 111 -1.27 11.27 2.44
N ALA A 112 -0.70 12.20 1.68
CA ALA A 112 0.06 11.87 0.47
C ALA A 112 1.26 10.98 0.79
N LEU A 113 2.04 11.31 1.82
CA LEU A 113 3.15 10.48 2.28
C LEU A 113 2.70 9.07 2.66
N ARG A 114 1.63 8.94 3.44
CA ARG A 114 1.05 7.64 3.82
C ARG A 114 0.65 6.82 2.60
N GLN A 115 -0.03 7.43 1.62
CA GLN A 115 -0.44 6.75 0.39
C GLN A 115 0.74 6.24 -0.41
N LEU A 116 1.77 7.08 -0.61
CA LEU A 116 2.99 6.68 -1.32
C LEU A 116 3.72 5.54 -0.60
N CYS A 117 3.88 5.63 0.72
CA CYS A 117 4.57 4.60 1.50
C CYS A 117 3.81 3.26 1.50
N ARG A 118 2.48 3.28 1.61
CA ARG A 118 1.66 2.07 1.52
C ARG A 118 1.75 1.43 0.14
N HIS A 119 1.62 2.23 -0.90
CA HIS A 119 1.74 1.72 -2.28
C HIS A 119 3.13 1.14 -2.56
N ARG A 120 4.19 1.78 -2.04
CA ARG A 120 5.54 1.19 -2.09
C ARG A 120 5.60 -0.19 -1.43
N ALA A 121 4.99 -0.35 -0.25
CA ALA A 121 4.96 -1.64 0.46
C ALA A 121 4.20 -2.72 -0.34
N GLU A 122 3.09 -2.36 -0.97
CA GLU A 122 2.34 -3.25 -1.86
C GLU A 122 3.18 -3.70 -3.05
N LEU A 123 3.85 -2.75 -3.74
CA LEU A 123 4.74 -3.07 -4.87
C LEU A 123 5.90 -3.99 -4.47
N LEU A 124 6.49 -3.80 -3.29
CA LEU A 124 7.56 -4.68 -2.78
C LEU A 124 7.05 -6.10 -2.49
N ASN A 125 5.82 -6.23 -2.00
CA ASN A 125 5.18 -7.53 -1.83
C ASN A 125 4.94 -8.22 -3.18
N ASP A 126 4.53 -7.45 -4.20
CA ASP A 126 4.35 -7.97 -5.55
C ASP A 126 5.68 -8.40 -6.17
N VAL A 127 6.76 -7.60 -6.01
CA VAL A 127 8.12 -8.00 -6.42
C VAL A 127 8.52 -9.33 -5.77
N SER A 128 8.29 -9.48 -4.48
CA SER A 128 8.58 -10.72 -3.76
C SER A 128 7.76 -11.91 -4.29
N SER A 129 6.49 -11.69 -4.57
CA SER A 129 5.58 -12.69 -5.13
C SER A 129 6.03 -13.14 -6.53
N TYR A 130 6.44 -12.20 -7.38
CA TYR A 130 6.95 -12.53 -8.71
C TYR A 130 8.33 -13.20 -8.67
N LYS A 131 9.22 -12.84 -7.74
CA LYS A 131 10.47 -13.58 -7.49
C LYS A 131 10.19 -15.03 -7.10
N ASN A 132 9.23 -15.26 -6.21
CA ASN A 132 8.84 -16.61 -5.82
C ASN A 132 8.26 -17.41 -6.99
N ARG A 133 7.45 -16.78 -7.87
CA ARG A 133 6.94 -17.41 -9.10
C ARG A 133 8.07 -17.79 -10.05
N LEU A 134 9.05 -16.88 -10.26
CA LEU A 134 10.21 -17.16 -11.09
C LEU A 134 11.02 -18.32 -10.53
N THR A 135 11.25 -18.35 -9.21
CA THR A 135 11.93 -19.48 -8.54
C THR A 135 11.19 -20.79 -8.78
N ALA A 136 9.87 -20.82 -8.57
CA ALA A 136 9.07 -22.02 -8.77
C ALA A 136 9.06 -22.51 -10.24
N LEU A 137 9.12 -21.61 -11.22
CA LEU A 137 9.30 -21.97 -12.63
C LEU A 137 10.69 -22.59 -12.88
N LEU A 138 11.74 -21.97 -12.33
CA LEU A 138 13.11 -22.44 -12.50
C LEU A 138 13.37 -23.77 -11.79
N ASP A 139 12.77 -24.00 -10.64
CA ASP A 139 12.87 -25.29 -9.93
C ASP A 139 12.36 -26.46 -10.78
N GLN A 140 11.38 -26.22 -11.65
CA GLN A 140 10.83 -27.21 -12.56
C GLN A 140 11.59 -27.29 -13.88
N THR A 141 11.94 -26.16 -14.49
CA THR A 141 12.47 -26.07 -15.86
C THR A 141 13.99 -26.06 -15.91
N PHE A 142 14.63 -25.53 -14.85
CA PHE A 142 16.07 -25.33 -14.78
C PHE A 142 16.62 -25.65 -13.37
N PRO A 143 16.43 -26.88 -12.86
CA PRO A 143 16.88 -27.27 -11.52
C PRO A 143 18.38 -27.01 -11.32
N GLY A 144 18.74 -26.34 -10.22
CA GLY A 144 20.09 -25.95 -9.86
C GLY A 144 20.53 -24.57 -10.41
N TYR A 145 19.64 -23.82 -11.06
CA TYR A 145 19.90 -22.44 -11.49
C TYR A 145 20.21 -21.52 -10.32
N ASP A 146 19.53 -21.71 -9.19
CA ASP A 146 19.72 -20.99 -7.91
C ASP A 146 21.15 -21.08 -7.36
N LYS A 147 21.86 -22.18 -7.65
CA LYS A 147 23.28 -22.37 -7.28
C LYS A 147 24.23 -21.53 -8.13
N VAL A 148 23.81 -21.17 -9.34
CA VAL A 148 24.57 -20.28 -10.20
C VAL A 148 24.33 -18.82 -9.82
N PHE A 149 23.07 -18.44 -9.62
CA PHE A 149 22.65 -17.09 -9.23
C PHE A 149 21.78 -17.16 -7.99
N SER A 150 22.33 -16.77 -6.84
CA SER A 150 21.63 -16.80 -5.55
C SER A 150 20.40 -15.88 -5.49
N ASP A 151 20.41 -14.74 -6.20
CA ASP A 151 19.24 -13.93 -6.46
C ASP A 151 18.77 -14.18 -7.90
N VAL A 152 17.83 -15.10 -8.07
CA VAL A 152 17.26 -15.45 -9.37
C VAL A 152 16.53 -14.28 -10.04
N GLY A 153 16.01 -13.34 -9.26
CA GLY A 153 15.40 -12.09 -9.73
C GLY A 153 16.39 -10.93 -9.87
N GLY A 154 17.67 -11.16 -9.66
CA GLY A 154 18.71 -10.13 -9.79
C GLY A 154 18.98 -9.73 -11.24
N VAL A 155 19.58 -8.56 -11.43
CA VAL A 155 19.79 -7.95 -12.76
C VAL A 155 20.52 -8.91 -13.73
N THR A 156 21.63 -9.51 -13.29
CA THR A 156 22.43 -10.42 -14.12
C THR A 156 21.67 -11.70 -14.44
N SER A 157 20.99 -12.31 -13.45
CA SER A 157 20.16 -13.48 -13.64
C SER A 157 19.03 -13.23 -14.64
N CYS A 158 18.30 -12.12 -14.47
CA CYS A 158 17.22 -11.73 -15.36
C CYS A 158 17.71 -11.47 -16.79
N ALA A 159 18.91 -10.89 -16.97
CA ALA A 159 19.49 -10.69 -18.30
C ALA A 159 19.79 -12.02 -19.00
N VAL A 160 20.37 -12.98 -18.27
CA VAL A 160 20.64 -14.34 -18.75
C VAL A 160 19.35 -15.06 -19.12
N LEU A 161 18.35 -15.05 -18.27
CA LEU A 161 17.07 -15.74 -18.50
C LEU A 161 16.22 -15.11 -19.61
N VAL A 162 16.35 -13.82 -19.87
CA VAL A 162 15.69 -13.19 -21.03
C VAL A 162 16.31 -13.68 -22.33
N ARG A 163 17.62 -13.85 -22.37
CA ARG A 163 18.32 -14.34 -23.58
C ARG A 163 18.27 -15.86 -23.73
N PHE A 164 18.41 -16.58 -22.61
CA PHE A 164 18.46 -18.03 -22.52
C PHE A 164 17.44 -18.56 -21.50
N PRO A 165 16.13 -18.49 -21.78
CA PRO A 165 15.09 -18.80 -20.79
C PRO A 165 15.01 -20.29 -20.43
N THR A 166 15.56 -21.19 -21.24
CA THR A 166 15.54 -22.63 -20.98
C THR A 166 16.92 -23.25 -21.15
N PRO A 167 17.20 -24.40 -20.47
CA PRO A 167 18.45 -25.13 -20.67
C PRO A 167 18.74 -25.46 -22.14
N THR A 168 17.72 -25.85 -22.87
CA THR A 168 17.85 -26.20 -24.32
C THR A 168 18.32 -25.03 -25.16
N ILE A 169 17.72 -23.85 -24.97
CA ILE A 169 18.12 -22.63 -25.69
C ILE A 169 19.55 -22.25 -25.32
N LEU A 170 19.90 -22.34 -24.03
CA LEU A 170 21.24 -22.00 -23.57
C LEU A 170 22.32 -22.90 -24.13
N LEU A 171 22.08 -24.20 -24.25
CA LEU A 171 23.08 -25.18 -24.71
C LEU A 171 23.27 -25.20 -26.23
N VAL A 172 22.40 -24.59 -27.01
CA VAL A 172 22.56 -24.42 -28.43
C VAL A 172 23.52 -23.28 -28.78
N GLU A 173 23.63 -22.29 -27.89
CA GLU A 173 24.47 -21.11 -28.08
C GLU A 173 25.93 -21.36 -27.63
N GLU A 174 26.86 -20.60 -28.16
CA GLU A 174 28.27 -20.69 -27.79
C GLU A 174 28.53 -20.10 -26.39
N GLU A 175 29.51 -20.67 -25.66
CA GLU A 175 29.93 -20.18 -24.33
C GLU A 175 30.31 -18.68 -24.36
N SER A 176 30.88 -18.21 -25.43
CA SER A 176 31.27 -16.82 -25.66
C SER A 176 30.08 -15.86 -25.52
N GLU A 177 28.92 -16.20 -26.09
CA GLU A 177 27.71 -15.37 -26.00
C GLU A 177 27.15 -15.33 -24.57
N GLN A 178 27.19 -16.44 -23.87
CA GLN A 178 26.79 -16.51 -22.44
C GLN A 178 27.70 -15.64 -21.58
N VAL A 179 29.01 -15.67 -21.84
CA VAL A 179 29.97 -14.81 -21.13
C VAL A 179 29.69 -13.33 -21.40
N GLU A 180 29.43 -12.96 -22.67
CA GLU A 180 29.11 -11.58 -23.01
C GLU A 180 27.85 -11.06 -22.34
N VAL A 181 26.77 -11.82 -22.35
CA VAL A 181 25.51 -11.46 -21.65
C VAL A 181 25.73 -11.26 -20.15
N ILE A 182 26.48 -12.16 -19.52
CA ILE A 182 26.79 -12.06 -18.10
C ILE A 182 27.69 -10.85 -17.82
N ALA A 183 28.72 -10.63 -18.64
CA ALA A 183 29.65 -9.50 -18.49
C ALA A 183 28.96 -8.15 -18.65
N ALA A 184 28.07 -8.02 -19.65
CA ALA A 184 27.31 -6.81 -19.90
C ALA A 184 26.35 -6.47 -18.75
N ALA A 185 25.76 -7.47 -18.11
CA ALA A 185 24.80 -7.28 -17.03
C ALA A 185 25.44 -7.22 -15.61
N SER A 186 26.72 -7.61 -15.49
CA SER A 186 27.43 -7.70 -14.21
C SER A 186 28.46 -6.56 -14.08
N LYS A 187 28.61 -6.05 -12.86
CA LYS A 187 29.70 -5.11 -12.48
C LYS A 187 31.02 -5.82 -12.15
N SER A 188 31.04 -7.16 -12.18
CA SER A 188 32.15 -7.98 -11.64
C SER A 188 33.24 -8.35 -12.65
N GLY A 189 33.14 -7.91 -13.90
CA GLY A 189 34.14 -8.11 -14.93
C GLY A 189 34.12 -9.46 -15.63
N TYR A 190 34.99 -9.62 -16.64
CA TYR A 190 35.00 -10.76 -17.59
C TYR A 190 35.35 -12.11 -16.92
N SER A 191 36.29 -12.13 -15.97
CA SER A 191 36.69 -13.36 -15.26
C SER A 191 35.56 -13.97 -14.45
N PHE A 192 34.76 -13.11 -13.80
CA PHE A 192 33.53 -13.55 -13.12
C PHE A 192 32.50 -14.10 -14.10
N ALA A 193 32.30 -13.42 -15.23
CA ALA A 193 31.35 -13.85 -16.26
C ALA A 193 31.71 -15.23 -16.82
N LYS A 194 32.97 -15.46 -17.16
CA LYS A 194 33.46 -16.77 -17.63
C LYS A 194 33.24 -17.89 -16.63
N LYS A 195 33.55 -17.63 -15.35
CA LYS A 195 33.31 -18.62 -14.29
C LYS A 195 31.82 -18.95 -14.15
N LYS A 196 30.95 -17.92 -14.23
CA LYS A 196 29.50 -18.11 -14.12
C LYS A 196 28.93 -18.83 -15.34
N ALA A 197 29.40 -18.55 -16.55
CA ALA A 197 28.99 -19.25 -17.77
C ALA A 197 29.30 -20.77 -17.68
N GLY A 198 30.48 -21.16 -17.24
CA GLY A 198 30.82 -22.57 -17.05
C GLY A 198 29.92 -23.28 -16.04
N LEU A 199 29.60 -22.62 -14.91
CA LEU A 199 28.65 -23.15 -13.93
C LEU A 199 27.23 -23.26 -14.52
N LEU A 200 26.82 -22.28 -15.32
CA LEU A 200 25.52 -22.24 -15.96
C LEU A 200 25.35 -23.36 -16.99
N ILE A 201 26.36 -23.60 -17.83
CA ILE A 201 26.37 -24.70 -18.78
C ILE A 201 26.26 -26.04 -18.06
N SER A 202 27.06 -26.26 -17.00
CA SER A 202 27.00 -27.48 -16.20
C SER A 202 25.61 -27.68 -15.55
N ALA A 203 24.99 -26.61 -15.06
CA ALA A 203 23.63 -26.67 -14.52
C ALA A 203 22.61 -27.00 -15.63
N ALA A 204 22.74 -26.39 -16.81
CA ALA A 204 21.84 -26.64 -17.95
C ALA A 204 21.90 -28.09 -18.44
N GLN A 205 23.09 -28.66 -18.52
CA GLN A 205 23.27 -30.09 -18.89
C GLN A 205 22.56 -31.06 -17.92
N LYS A 206 22.64 -30.76 -16.62
CA LYS A 206 21.92 -31.54 -15.59
C LYS A 206 20.41 -31.31 -15.69
N ALA A 207 19.99 -30.09 -15.93
CA ALA A 207 18.59 -29.74 -16.02
C ALA A 207 17.89 -30.40 -17.23
N GLN A 208 18.58 -30.63 -18.35
CA GLN A 208 18.03 -31.39 -19.48
C GLN A 208 17.60 -32.79 -19.11
N THR A 209 18.26 -33.41 -18.10
CA THR A 209 17.94 -34.76 -17.66
C THR A 209 16.89 -34.80 -16.55
N LEU A 210 16.86 -33.78 -15.71
CA LEU A 210 16.05 -33.74 -14.48
C LEU A 210 14.83 -32.82 -14.59
N GLY A 211 14.88 -31.83 -15.46
CA GLY A 211 13.84 -30.81 -15.57
C GLY A 211 12.60 -31.30 -16.32
N ILE A 212 11.48 -30.67 -16.01
CA ILE A 212 10.25 -30.82 -16.77
C ILE A 212 10.22 -29.70 -17.81
N HIS A 213 10.10 -30.07 -19.08
CA HIS A 213 10.18 -29.10 -20.18
C HIS A 213 8.85 -28.99 -20.92
N SER A 214 8.42 -27.75 -21.13
CA SER A 214 7.20 -27.39 -21.85
C SER A 214 7.52 -26.31 -22.90
N CYS A 215 6.78 -26.27 -24.00
CA CYS A 215 6.89 -25.19 -24.99
C CYS A 215 6.51 -23.82 -24.44
N ALA A 216 5.81 -23.75 -23.31
CA ALA A 216 5.39 -22.52 -22.66
C ALA A 216 6.47 -21.90 -21.75
N ASP A 217 7.47 -22.66 -21.32
CA ASP A 217 8.40 -22.27 -20.26
C ASP A 217 9.16 -20.97 -20.59
N ALA A 218 9.70 -20.87 -21.80
CA ALA A 218 10.41 -19.67 -22.24
C ALA A 218 9.52 -18.42 -22.14
N THR A 219 8.28 -18.51 -22.58
CA THR A 219 7.32 -17.40 -22.53
C THR A 219 6.98 -17.03 -21.10
N LEU A 220 6.72 -18.02 -20.25
CA LEU A 220 6.36 -17.80 -18.84
C LEU A 220 7.51 -17.14 -18.06
N ILE A 221 8.75 -17.59 -18.27
CA ILE A 221 9.93 -17.01 -17.63
C ILE A 221 10.15 -15.57 -18.09
N VAL A 222 10.13 -15.31 -19.41
CA VAL A 222 10.34 -13.97 -19.94
C VAL A 222 9.25 -13.00 -19.49
N CYS A 223 7.97 -13.39 -19.55
CA CYS A 223 6.87 -12.56 -19.06
C CYS A 223 6.99 -12.27 -17.55
N THR A 224 7.38 -13.26 -16.74
CA THR A 224 7.59 -13.07 -15.30
C THR A 224 8.71 -12.06 -15.04
N ILE A 225 9.80 -12.12 -15.79
CA ILE A 225 10.91 -11.17 -15.67
C ILE A 225 10.49 -9.76 -16.12
N GLN A 226 9.71 -9.63 -17.17
CA GLN A 226 9.17 -8.32 -17.59
C GLN A 226 8.34 -7.67 -16.50
N MET A 227 7.46 -8.45 -15.85
CA MET A 227 6.69 -7.95 -14.70
C MET A 227 7.60 -7.53 -13.53
N LEU A 228 8.62 -8.32 -13.20
CA LEU A 228 9.59 -7.94 -12.16
C LEU A 228 10.31 -6.62 -12.47
N ARG A 229 10.70 -6.39 -13.72
CA ARG A 229 11.33 -5.13 -14.13
C ARG A 229 10.37 -3.95 -13.97
N THR A 230 9.15 -4.07 -14.49
CA THR A 230 8.13 -3.02 -14.39
C THR A 230 7.81 -2.68 -12.93
N LEU A 231 7.65 -3.69 -12.06
CA LEU A 231 7.41 -3.48 -10.64
C LEU A 231 8.59 -2.79 -9.95
N SER A 232 9.83 -3.21 -10.28
CA SER A 232 11.04 -2.58 -9.72
C SER A 232 11.19 -1.12 -10.13
N GLU A 233 10.90 -0.80 -11.39
CA GLU A 233 10.88 0.58 -11.89
C GLU A 233 9.80 1.41 -11.20
N SER A 234 8.61 0.83 -10.98
CA SER A 234 7.53 1.49 -10.24
C SER A 234 7.92 1.78 -8.79
N VAL A 235 8.62 0.86 -8.11
CA VAL A 235 9.17 1.10 -6.76
C VAL A 235 10.08 2.32 -6.76
N LEU A 236 11.02 2.41 -7.71
CA LEU A 236 11.95 3.55 -7.81
C LEU A 236 11.21 4.87 -8.06
N GLN A 237 10.17 4.87 -8.89
CA GLN A 237 9.35 6.07 -9.13
C GLN A 237 8.63 6.53 -7.86
N ILE A 238 8.05 5.60 -7.09
CA ILE A 238 7.41 5.93 -5.82
C ILE A 238 8.42 6.42 -4.78
N GLU A 239 9.60 5.81 -4.70
CA GLU A 239 10.69 6.27 -3.83
C GLU A 239 11.11 7.70 -4.17
N ALA A 240 11.29 8.02 -5.43
CA ALA A 240 11.59 9.38 -5.88
C ALA A 240 10.46 10.38 -5.52
N ALA A 241 9.19 9.96 -5.63
CA ALA A 241 8.06 10.80 -5.24
C ALA A 241 8.02 11.04 -3.71
N ILE A 242 8.37 10.04 -2.89
CA ILE A 242 8.50 10.19 -1.44
C ILE A 242 9.61 11.19 -1.12
N ASP A 243 10.79 11.03 -1.70
CA ASP A 243 11.92 11.92 -1.47
C ASP A 243 11.61 13.37 -1.89
N HIS A 244 10.95 13.55 -3.02
CA HIS A 244 10.50 14.86 -3.50
C HIS A 244 9.51 15.51 -2.52
N LEU A 245 8.52 14.77 -2.04
CA LEU A 245 7.55 15.29 -1.06
C LEU A 245 8.24 15.69 0.25
N LEU A 246 9.15 14.87 0.76
CA LEU A 246 9.91 15.17 1.98
C LEU A 246 10.83 16.38 1.80
N ALA A 247 11.41 16.57 0.60
CA ALA A 247 12.26 17.74 0.31
C ALA A 247 11.49 19.06 0.34
N GLN A 248 10.21 19.05 -0.04
CA GLN A 248 9.36 20.25 -0.08
C GLN A 248 8.92 20.74 1.31
N ILE A 249 8.86 19.85 2.31
CA ILE A 249 8.29 20.15 3.63
C ILE A 249 9.36 19.99 4.71
N LYS A 250 9.95 21.11 5.11
CA LYS A 250 11.06 21.15 6.09
C LYS A 250 10.76 20.38 7.38
N GLU A 251 9.55 20.51 7.91
CA GLU A 251 9.13 19.83 9.13
C GLU A 251 9.12 18.30 8.97
N MET A 252 8.55 17.78 7.87
CA MET A 252 8.56 16.35 7.57
C MET A 252 9.97 15.81 7.41
N ARG A 253 10.83 16.53 6.71
CA ARG A 253 12.24 16.18 6.56
C ARG A 253 12.96 16.08 7.90
N SER A 254 12.74 17.06 8.79
CA SER A 254 13.32 17.05 10.14
C SER A 254 12.83 15.84 10.94
N ASN A 255 11.54 15.55 10.91
CA ASN A 255 10.93 14.42 11.63
C ASN A 255 11.45 13.06 11.10
N VAL A 256 11.59 12.91 9.78
CA VAL A 256 12.22 11.72 9.19
C VAL A 256 13.66 11.57 9.66
N SER A 257 14.45 12.66 9.68
CA SER A 257 15.84 12.63 10.17
C SER A 257 15.94 12.23 11.65
N LEU A 258 15.00 12.67 12.48
CA LEU A 258 14.91 12.24 13.88
C LEU A 258 14.61 10.75 14.00
N LEU A 259 13.68 10.21 13.21
CA LEU A 259 13.37 8.78 13.21
C LEU A 259 14.55 7.94 12.71
N GLN A 260 15.30 8.42 11.72
CA GLN A 260 16.50 7.76 11.21
C GLN A 260 17.66 7.72 12.22
N SER A 261 17.67 8.57 13.25
CA SER A 261 18.67 8.49 14.32
C SER A 261 18.52 7.23 15.19
N ILE A 262 17.38 6.55 15.10
CA ILE A 262 17.13 5.28 15.80
C ILE A 262 17.81 4.15 15.02
N PRO A 263 18.72 3.38 15.62
CA PRO A 263 19.38 2.26 14.95
C PRO A 263 18.39 1.27 14.35
N GLY A 264 18.57 0.93 13.07
CA GLY A 264 17.71 0.01 12.33
C GLY A 264 16.55 0.68 11.57
N ILE A 265 16.33 1.98 11.73
CA ILE A 265 15.32 2.71 10.96
C ILE A 265 15.97 3.41 9.75
N GLY A 266 15.73 2.88 8.55
CA GLY A 266 16.15 3.50 7.28
C GLY A 266 15.18 4.61 6.84
N SER A 267 15.52 5.36 5.75
CA SER A 267 14.75 6.51 5.29
C SER A 267 13.29 6.16 4.94
N HIS A 268 13.07 5.10 4.19
CA HIS A 268 11.72 4.67 3.81
C HIS A 268 10.89 4.15 5.01
N SER A 269 11.54 3.50 5.99
CA SER A 269 10.87 3.08 7.23
C SER A 269 10.48 4.30 8.07
N ALA A 270 11.35 5.30 8.15
CA ALA A 270 11.07 6.57 8.84
C ALA A 270 9.93 7.33 8.16
N ALA A 271 9.93 7.40 6.82
CA ALA A 271 8.85 8.02 6.04
C ALA A 271 7.51 7.31 6.26
N LEU A 272 7.51 5.97 6.26
CA LEU A 272 6.32 5.16 6.53
C LEU A 272 5.78 5.44 7.94
N LEU A 273 6.63 5.40 8.95
CA LEU A 273 6.26 5.69 10.33
C LEU A 273 5.66 7.11 10.46
N LEU A 274 6.32 8.11 9.88
CA LEU A 274 5.81 9.49 9.87
C LEU A 274 4.43 9.58 9.21
N GLY A 275 4.27 8.93 8.06
CA GLY A 275 3.00 8.88 7.33
C GLY A 275 1.89 8.20 8.13
N GLU A 276 2.18 7.10 8.83
CA GLU A 276 1.19 6.35 9.62
C GLU A 276 0.87 7.04 10.95
N ILE A 277 1.84 7.58 11.66
CA ILE A 277 1.63 8.30 12.93
C ILE A 277 0.88 9.61 12.68
N GLY A 278 1.30 10.35 11.65
CA GLY A 278 0.77 11.68 11.40
C GLY A 278 1.26 12.69 12.45
N ASP A 279 0.34 13.31 13.20
CA ASP A 279 0.68 14.24 14.27
C ASP A 279 0.94 13.50 15.58
N ILE A 280 2.21 13.47 15.99
CA ILE A 280 2.63 12.81 17.23
C ILE A 280 2.05 13.47 18.49
N SER A 281 1.67 14.75 18.44
CA SER A 281 1.11 15.49 19.58
C SER A 281 -0.22 14.91 20.07
N LEU A 282 -0.88 14.10 19.26
CA LEU A 282 -2.13 13.39 19.58
C LEU A 282 -1.93 12.28 20.61
N PHE A 283 -0.71 11.78 20.72
CA PHE A 283 -0.37 10.70 21.64
C PHE A 283 0.27 11.27 22.91
N LYS A 284 -0.57 11.50 23.94
CA LYS A 284 -0.10 12.06 25.23
C LYS A 284 0.78 11.11 26.03
N LYS A 285 0.73 9.81 25.74
CA LYS A 285 1.50 8.76 26.43
C LYS A 285 2.00 7.72 25.43
N PRO A 286 3.20 7.14 25.61
CA PRO A 286 3.74 6.09 24.73
C PRO A 286 2.81 4.90 24.53
N LYS A 287 2.07 4.49 25.58
CA LYS A 287 1.08 3.40 25.50
C LYS A 287 -0.02 3.66 24.45
N GLN A 288 -0.39 4.92 24.21
CA GLN A 288 -1.40 5.24 23.20
C GLN A 288 -0.87 4.99 21.78
N LEU A 289 0.41 5.27 21.54
CA LEU A 289 1.06 4.97 20.28
C LEU A 289 1.23 3.45 20.09
N ALA A 290 1.61 2.71 21.14
CA ALA A 290 1.68 1.26 21.10
C ALA A 290 0.32 0.63 20.79
N ALA A 291 -0.74 1.09 21.44
CA ALA A 291 -2.10 0.64 21.17
C ALA A 291 -2.57 1.00 19.74
N TYR A 292 -2.18 2.16 19.22
CA TYR A 292 -2.47 2.58 17.85
C TYR A 292 -1.88 1.61 16.81
N PHE A 293 -0.68 1.09 17.06
CA PHE A 293 -0.05 0.07 16.23
C PHE A 293 -0.48 -1.37 16.54
N GLY A 294 -1.45 -1.56 17.44
CA GLY A 294 -1.93 -2.89 17.82
C GLY A 294 -0.92 -3.71 18.65
N LEU A 295 0.06 -3.05 19.26
CA LEU A 295 1.08 -3.67 20.12
C LEU A 295 0.67 -3.77 21.58
N ASP A 296 -0.58 -3.42 21.92
CA ASP A 296 -1.13 -3.53 23.27
C ASP A 296 -1.62 -4.98 23.51
N PRO A 297 -1.01 -5.75 24.41
CA PRO A 297 -1.43 -7.12 24.66
C PRO A 297 -2.83 -7.12 25.30
N THR A 298 -3.80 -7.73 24.64
CA THR A 298 -5.11 -8.02 25.22
C THR A 298 -5.00 -9.28 26.08
N GLU A 299 -5.12 -9.15 27.39
CA GLU A 299 -5.34 -10.29 28.27
C GLU A 299 -6.72 -10.90 27.95
N ARG A 300 -6.75 -12.10 27.37
CA ARG A 300 -7.93 -12.96 27.39
C ARG A 300 -7.80 -13.85 28.62
N GLN A 301 -8.44 -13.48 29.72
CA GLN A 301 -8.73 -14.43 30.79
C GLN A 301 -9.88 -15.33 30.33
N SER A 302 -9.59 -16.63 30.22
CA SER A 302 -10.58 -17.71 30.01
C SER A 302 -11.34 -17.97 31.29
#